data_b61fddbc5abe96419711d2a0fe1504a9
#
_entry.id   b61fddbc5abe96419711d2a0fe1504a9
#
_cell.length_a   1.000
_cell.length_b   1.000
_cell.length_c   1.000
_cell.angle_alpha   90.00
_cell.angle_beta   90.00
_cell.angle_gamma   90.00
#
_symmetry.space_group_name_H-M   'P 1'
#
loop_
_entity.id
_entity.type
_entity.pdbx_description
1 polymer ?
#
loop_
_entity_poly.entity_id
_entity_poly.type
_entity_poly.pdbx_seq_one_letter_code
_entity_poly.pdbx_strand_id
1 'polypeptide(L)'
;MKTKLAILLMAMGLRSFWPLNSWGSAPKAGTETSEVRRFSLASGSSFGGPQRDTLLYTAVDALAFGKVLGEMGGVANADTKVLANPTPSHLDAALRDLRAKVASATGSTGRPGRTGRTEVVVYYSGHADERGLVLGEKNYDYDRFRRQMDSIPAHVRIAVLDACASGAITRLKGGKRRPAFTVDASSDMRGYAFLTSSSPEEASQESDQIGSSFFTHYLVSGLRGAADVSGDGKVTLGEAYQFAFHETLARTERTKGGPQHPAYDMKLSGTGDVVMTDMRETTAGLVF
;
A
#
# COMPACT_ATOMS: atom_id res chain seq x y z
N MET A 1 -31.34 51.67 -72.75
CA MET A 1 -31.40 52.65 -71.64
C MET A 1 -31.00 51.92 -70.36
N LYS A 2 -29.85 52.23 -69.82
CA LYS A 2 -29.46 52.19 -68.42
C LYS A 2 -27.95 52.06 -68.36
N THR A 3 -27.41 53.14 -67.89
CA THR A 3 -26.01 53.50 -67.81
C THR A 3 -25.23 52.67 -66.78
N LYS A 4 -24.05 52.18 -67.16
CA LYS A 4 -23.08 51.57 -66.25
C LYS A 4 -22.14 52.65 -65.74
N LEU A 5 -22.07 52.83 -64.46
CA LEU A 5 -21.09 53.67 -63.76
C LEU A 5 -20.03 52.74 -63.14
N ALA A 6 -18.82 52.87 -63.62
CA ALA A 6 -17.67 52.17 -63.06
C ALA A 6 -16.97 53.11 -62.04
N ILE A 7 -16.83 52.66 -60.79
CA ILE A 7 -16.02 53.35 -59.78
C ILE A 7 -14.75 52.56 -59.58
N LEU A 8 -13.63 53.23 -59.91
CA LEU A 8 -12.29 52.75 -59.69
C LEU A 8 -11.85 53.11 -58.26
N LEU A 9 -11.59 52.11 -57.42
CA LEU A 9 -11.02 52.32 -56.08
C LEU A 9 -9.62 51.82 -56.08
N MET A 10 -8.64 52.74 -55.93
CA MET A 10 -7.26 52.48 -55.61
C MET A 10 -7.14 51.99 -54.19
N ALA A 11 -6.65 50.79 -53.97
CA ALA A 11 -6.26 50.29 -52.67
C ALA A 11 -4.74 50.51 -52.45
N MET A 12 -4.40 51.47 -51.62
CA MET A 12 -3.04 51.63 -51.07
C MET A 12 -2.78 50.49 -50.06
N GLY A 13 -1.80 49.65 -50.35
CA GLY A 13 -1.35 48.59 -49.43
C GLY A 13 -0.47 49.15 -48.33
N LEU A 14 -0.98 49.16 -47.12
CA LEU A 14 -0.12 49.26 -45.92
C LEU A 14 0.26 47.86 -45.53
N ARG A 15 1.51 47.50 -45.75
CA ARG A 15 2.13 46.30 -45.16
C ARG A 15 2.54 46.64 -43.75
N SER A 16 1.75 46.23 -42.77
CA SER A 16 2.17 46.21 -41.38
C SER A 16 3.07 44.98 -41.15
N PHE A 17 4.37 45.20 -40.98
CA PHE A 17 5.30 44.22 -40.45
C PHE A 17 4.99 44.01 -38.97
N TRP A 18 4.38 42.85 -38.62
CA TRP A 18 4.39 42.35 -37.26
C TRP A 18 5.63 41.46 -37.10
N PRO A 19 6.45 41.67 -36.05
CA PRO A 19 7.52 40.74 -35.75
C PRO A 19 6.91 39.42 -35.28
N LEU A 20 7.29 38.33 -35.93
CA LEU A 20 7.09 36.97 -35.45
C LEU A 20 7.84 36.84 -34.11
N ASN A 21 7.13 37.04 -33.00
CA ASN A 21 7.63 36.62 -31.69
C ASN A 21 7.80 35.10 -31.74
N SER A 22 9.06 34.68 -31.74
CA SER A 22 9.47 33.31 -31.45
C SER A 22 8.87 32.92 -30.10
N TRP A 23 7.82 32.12 -30.12
CA TRP A 23 7.35 31.44 -28.93
C TRP A 23 8.47 30.50 -28.51
N GLY A 24 9.28 30.95 -27.57
CA GLY A 24 10.22 30.13 -26.84
C GLY A 24 9.42 28.97 -26.25
N SER A 25 9.81 27.77 -26.63
CA SER A 25 9.29 26.54 -26.02
C SER A 25 9.37 26.69 -24.53
N ALA A 26 8.22 26.73 -23.85
CA ALA A 26 8.17 26.64 -22.39
C ALA A 26 9.02 25.42 -21.99
N PRO A 27 9.89 25.50 -20.99
CA PRO A 27 10.62 24.35 -20.52
C PRO A 27 9.56 23.31 -20.12
N LYS A 28 9.64 22.13 -20.73
CA LYS A 28 8.86 20.98 -20.27
C LYS A 28 9.18 20.85 -18.79
N ALA A 29 8.20 21.10 -17.93
CA ALA A 29 8.29 20.76 -16.53
C ALA A 29 8.65 19.27 -16.50
N GLY A 30 9.90 18.99 -16.19
CA GLY A 30 10.34 17.63 -15.94
C GLY A 30 9.46 17.12 -14.82
N THR A 31 8.69 16.10 -15.07
CA THR A 31 8.04 15.33 -14.02
C THR A 31 9.17 14.82 -13.13
N GLU A 32 9.41 15.53 -12.02
CA GLU A 32 10.26 15.04 -10.95
C GLU A 32 9.60 13.76 -10.44
N THR A 33 10.05 12.61 -10.95
CA THR A 33 9.66 11.32 -10.37
C THR A 33 10.27 11.28 -8.98
N SER A 34 9.45 11.54 -7.97
CA SER A 34 9.82 11.34 -6.59
C SER A 34 10.16 9.88 -6.41
N GLU A 35 11.43 9.60 -6.11
CA GLU A 35 11.90 8.23 -5.89
C GLU A 35 11.33 7.73 -4.56
N VAL A 36 10.42 6.76 -4.63
CA VAL A 36 9.87 6.08 -3.45
C VAL A 36 10.81 4.94 -3.09
N ARG A 37 11.37 4.95 -1.86
CA ARG A 37 12.08 3.80 -1.31
C ARG A 37 11.22 3.10 -0.28
N ARG A 38 10.87 1.85 -0.54
CA ARG A 38 10.00 1.04 0.30
C ARG A 38 10.77 -0.07 0.99
N PHE A 39 10.40 -0.33 2.26
CA PHE A 39 10.94 -1.38 3.10
C PHE A 39 9.81 -2.30 3.54
N SER A 40 10.07 -3.58 3.67
CA SER A 40 9.07 -4.58 4.04
C SER A 40 9.57 -5.52 5.13
N LEU A 41 8.72 -5.78 6.12
CA LEU A 41 8.88 -6.81 7.14
C LEU A 41 7.61 -7.65 7.18
N ALA A 42 7.68 -8.90 6.77
CA ALA A 42 6.57 -9.84 6.87
C ALA A 42 6.85 -10.89 7.94
N SER A 43 5.84 -11.29 8.70
CA SER A 43 5.99 -12.32 9.73
C SER A 43 4.76 -13.23 9.80
N GLY A 44 5.00 -14.54 9.94
CA GLY A 44 4.00 -15.56 10.16
C GLY A 44 4.24 -16.28 11.48
N SER A 45 3.21 -16.45 12.32
CA SER A 45 3.27 -17.15 13.61
C SER A 45 2.17 -18.21 13.70
N SER A 46 2.54 -19.46 13.50
CA SER A 46 1.59 -20.58 13.43
C SER A 46 1.10 -21.05 14.80
N PHE A 47 1.96 -21.01 15.81
CA PHE A 47 1.65 -21.49 17.15
C PHE A 47 1.20 -20.35 18.07
N GLY A 48 0.08 -20.56 18.74
CA GLY A 48 -0.52 -19.58 19.67
C GLY A 48 -0.67 -20.08 21.09
N GLY A 49 0.09 -21.12 21.48
CA GLY A 49 -0.02 -21.79 22.77
C GLY A 49 -0.91 -23.02 22.73
N PRO A 50 -0.93 -23.82 23.83
CA PRO A 50 -1.58 -25.13 23.86
C PRO A 50 -3.12 -25.10 23.79
N GLN A 51 -3.73 -23.93 23.93
CA GLN A 51 -5.19 -23.74 23.91
C GLN A 51 -5.69 -23.21 22.55
N ARG A 52 -4.82 -23.07 21.56
CA ARG A 52 -5.16 -22.61 20.22
C ARG A 52 -4.71 -23.63 19.18
N ASP A 53 -5.51 -23.80 18.16
CA ASP A 53 -5.17 -24.64 17.02
C ASP A 53 -3.91 -24.08 16.33
N THR A 54 -3.07 -24.96 15.80
CA THR A 54 -1.91 -24.53 15.00
C THR A 54 -2.41 -24.04 13.64
N LEU A 55 -2.09 -22.81 13.28
CA LEU A 55 -2.40 -22.24 11.96
C LEU A 55 -1.44 -22.81 10.91
N LEU A 56 -1.99 -23.17 9.76
CA LEU A 56 -1.22 -23.91 8.73
C LEU A 56 -0.53 -22.98 7.73
N TYR A 57 -1.09 -21.82 7.45
CA TYR A 57 -0.70 -21.00 6.29
C TYR A 57 0.04 -19.71 6.63
N THR A 58 0.23 -19.36 7.89
CA THR A 58 0.81 -18.08 8.31
C THR A 58 2.18 -17.79 7.70
N ALA A 59 3.04 -18.82 7.60
CA ALA A 59 4.37 -18.66 6.99
C ALA A 59 4.28 -18.50 5.46
N VAL A 60 3.35 -19.23 4.83
CA VAL A 60 3.10 -19.14 3.39
C VAL A 60 2.53 -17.75 3.05
N ASP A 61 1.60 -17.26 3.85
CA ASP A 61 1.00 -15.93 3.72
C ASP A 61 2.06 -14.83 3.82
N ALA A 62 2.92 -14.90 4.84
CA ALA A 62 4.01 -13.93 5.02
C ALA A 62 5.00 -13.93 3.84
N LEU A 63 5.33 -15.11 3.31
CA LEU A 63 6.18 -15.26 2.13
C LEU A 63 5.50 -14.70 0.88
N ALA A 64 4.21 -15.01 0.64
CA ALA A 64 3.45 -14.54 -0.51
C ALA A 64 3.31 -13.01 -0.51
N PHE A 65 3.04 -12.43 0.67
CA PHE A 65 2.95 -10.99 0.84
C PHE A 65 4.31 -10.30 0.61
N GLY A 66 5.38 -10.82 1.20
CA GLY A 66 6.74 -10.29 0.98
C GLY A 66 7.16 -10.41 -0.49
N LYS A 67 6.80 -11.51 -1.16
CA LYS A 67 7.13 -11.77 -2.56
C LYS A 67 6.45 -10.76 -3.49
N VAL A 68 5.15 -10.52 -3.34
CA VAL A 68 4.43 -9.56 -4.21
C VAL A 68 4.98 -8.14 -4.07
N LEU A 69 5.37 -7.73 -2.86
CA LEU A 69 6.00 -6.42 -2.65
C LEU A 69 7.40 -6.35 -3.28
N GLY A 70 8.16 -7.44 -3.27
CA GLY A 70 9.46 -7.51 -3.94
C GLY A 70 9.36 -7.50 -5.47
N GLU A 71 8.36 -8.21 -6.02
CA GLU A 71 8.19 -8.36 -7.46
C GLU A 71 7.53 -7.15 -8.14
N MET A 72 6.56 -6.54 -7.47
CA MET A 72 5.68 -5.53 -8.07
C MET A 72 5.55 -4.25 -7.21
N GLY A 73 5.95 -4.31 -5.94
CA GLY A 73 5.81 -3.22 -4.98
C GLY A 73 7.05 -2.34 -4.83
N GLY A 74 8.08 -2.55 -5.65
CA GLY A 74 9.30 -1.73 -5.63
C GLY A 74 10.15 -1.91 -4.36
N VAL A 75 10.02 -3.03 -3.63
CA VAL A 75 10.85 -3.33 -2.46
C VAL A 75 12.08 -4.11 -2.89
N ALA A 76 13.26 -3.55 -2.70
CA ALA A 76 14.51 -4.25 -2.99
C ALA A 76 14.70 -5.48 -2.08
N ASN A 77 15.34 -6.55 -2.57
CA ASN A 77 15.60 -7.74 -1.78
C ASN A 77 16.36 -7.45 -0.47
N ALA A 78 17.29 -6.49 -0.48
CA ALA A 78 18.03 -6.05 0.70
C ALA A 78 17.14 -5.32 1.74
N ASP A 79 15.99 -4.79 1.30
CA ASP A 79 15.05 -4.04 2.13
C ASP A 79 13.81 -4.89 2.51
N THR A 80 13.80 -6.18 2.13
CA THR A 80 12.77 -7.15 2.50
C THR A 80 13.27 -8.05 3.62
N LYS A 81 12.43 -8.31 4.63
CA LYS A 81 12.69 -9.30 5.69
C LYS A 81 11.44 -10.14 5.93
N VAL A 82 11.60 -11.45 5.98
CA VAL A 82 10.51 -12.39 6.32
C VAL A 82 10.92 -13.19 7.56
N LEU A 83 10.00 -13.32 8.51
CA LEU A 83 10.18 -14.07 9.76
C LEU A 83 9.14 -15.18 9.85
N ALA A 84 9.60 -16.40 10.10
CA ALA A 84 8.73 -17.52 10.44
C ALA A 84 8.79 -17.77 11.95
N ASN A 85 7.64 -17.85 12.59
CA ASN A 85 7.47 -18.12 14.03
C ASN A 85 8.38 -17.24 14.91
N PRO A 86 8.37 -15.91 14.79
CA PRO A 86 9.23 -15.07 15.59
C PRO A 86 8.80 -15.06 17.05
N THR A 87 9.77 -14.96 17.96
CA THR A 87 9.49 -14.57 19.35
C THR A 87 9.28 -13.06 19.44
N PRO A 88 8.71 -12.52 20.55
CA PRO A 88 8.64 -11.09 20.78
C PRO A 88 9.98 -10.35 20.65
N SER A 89 11.06 -10.96 21.12
CA SER A 89 12.40 -10.39 20.99
C SER A 89 12.92 -10.39 19.54
N HIS A 90 12.59 -11.41 18.75
CA HIS A 90 12.93 -11.46 17.32
C HIS A 90 12.17 -10.38 16.53
N LEU A 91 10.88 -10.20 16.82
CA LEU A 91 10.10 -9.14 16.18
C LEU A 91 10.63 -7.74 16.55
N ASP A 92 10.94 -7.50 17.82
CA ASP A 92 11.57 -6.24 18.24
C ASP A 92 12.91 -5.97 17.56
N ALA A 93 13.76 -7.00 17.46
CA ALA A 93 15.05 -6.85 16.78
C ALA A 93 14.83 -6.48 15.31
N ALA A 94 13.88 -7.16 14.63
CA ALA A 94 13.57 -6.88 13.25
C ALA A 94 12.99 -5.47 13.03
N LEU A 95 12.12 -5.00 13.92
CA LEU A 95 11.57 -3.64 13.87
C LEU A 95 12.65 -2.58 14.15
N ARG A 96 13.60 -2.84 15.08
CA ARG A 96 14.75 -1.95 15.31
C ARG A 96 15.67 -1.88 14.09
N ASP A 97 15.98 -3.03 13.46
CA ASP A 97 16.78 -3.10 12.24
C ASP A 97 16.12 -2.33 11.11
N LEU A 98 14.80 -2.53 10.93
CA LEU A 98 13.99 -1.81 9.96
C LEU A 98 14.05 -0.29 10.19
N ARG A 99 13.86 0.15 11.43
CA ARG A 99 13.99 1.56 11.83
C ARG A 99 15.35 2.13 11.49
N ALA A 100 16.43 1.40 11.78
CA ALA A 100 17.80 1.85 11.49
C ALA A 100 18.03 1.99 9.96
N LYS A 101 17.57 1.02 9.17
CA LYS A 101 17.65 1.08 7.70
C LYS A 101 16.90 2.28 7.14
N VAL A 102 15.67 2.51 7.61
CA VAL A 102 14.85 3.66 7.17
C VAL A 102 15.50 4.98 7.55
N ALA A 103 16.02 5.10 8.78
CA ALA A 103 16.71 6.30 9.24
C ALA A 103 17.94 6.62 8.36
N SER A 104 18.71 5.60 8.01
CA SER A 104 19.87 5.75 7.11
C SER A 104 19.47 6.20 5.70
N ALA A 105 18.34 5.67 5.20
CA ALA A 105 17.82 6.03 3.89
C ALA A 105 17.27 7.47 3.86
N THR A 106 16.57 7.87 4.90
CA THR A 106 16.02 9.23 5.01
C THR A 106 17.12 10.29 5.11
N GLY A 107 18.25 9.96 5.75
CA GLY A 107 19.42 10.85 5.84
C GLY A 107 20.23 10.95 4.54
N SER A 108 20.20 9.93 3.68
CA SER A 108 20.97 9.89 2.44
C SER A 108 20.24 10.45 1.22
N THR A 109 18.97 10.82 1.32
CA THR A 109 18.21 11.52 0.27
C THR A 109 18.67 12.97 0.06
N GLY A 110 19.69 13.42 0.80
CA GLY A 110 20.26 14.76 0.74
C GLY A 110 21.06 15.12 -0.54
N ARG A 111 20.73 14.53 -1.69
CA ARG A 111 21.12 15.13 -2.97
C ARG A 111 20.26 16.37 -3.20
N PRO A 112 20.85 17.54 -3.43
CA PRO A 112 20.08 18.75 -3.71
C PRO A 112 19.11 18.50 -4.88
N GLY A 113 17.80 18.65 -4.66
CA GLY A 113 16.77 18.56 -5.69
C GLY A 113 16.03 17.22 -5.80
N ARG A 114 16.28 16.21 -4.93
CA ARG A 114 15.48 14.96 -4.91
C ARG A 114 14.88 14.74 -3.52
N THR A 115 13.60 14.98 -3.40
CA THR A 115 12.81 14.61 -2.22
C THR A 115 12.37 13.15 -2.36
N GLY A 116 13.19 12.21 -1.86
CA GLY A 116 12.80 10.80 -1.82
C GLY A 116 11.77 10.54 -0.72
N ARG A 117 10.68 9.86 -1.03
CA ARG A 117 9.71 9.38 -0.05
C ARG A 117 10.12 7.99 0.46
N THR A 118 10.10 7.80 1.78
CA THR A 118 10.32 6.49 2.40
C THR A 118 9.00 5.90 2.89
N GLU A 119 8.79 4.63 2.60
CA GLU A 119 7.60 3.88 3.00
C GLU A 119 8.00 2.59 3.69
N VAL A 120 7.21 2.20 4.69
CA VAL A 120 7.38 0.95 5.41
C VAL A 120 6.08 0.17 5.38
N VAL A 121 6.18 -1.12 5.05
CA VAL A 121 5.07 -2.07 5.10
C VAL A 121 5.43 -3.20 6.05
N VAL A 122 4.66 -3.35 7.13
CA VAL A 122 4.79 -4.45 8.08
C VAL A 122 3.57 -5.35 7.97
N TYR A 123 3.80 -6.64 7.78
CA TYR A 123 2.75 -7.66 7.68
C TYR A 123 2.91 -8.69 8.80
N TYR A 124 1.79 -9.11 9.35
CA TYR A 124 1.70 -10.20 10.31
C TYR A 124 0.53 -11.12 9.96
N SER A 125 0.77 -12.43 9.93
CA SER A 125 -0.25 -13.48 9.90
C SER A 125 -0.07 -14.39 11.10
N GLY A 126 -1.15 -14.62 11.87
CA GLY A 126 -1.06 -15.44 13.08
C GLY A 126 -2.20 -15.24 14.05
N HIS A 127 -2.02 -15.79 15.25
CA HIS A 127 -2.96 -15.57 16.33
C HIS A 127 -2.83 -14.15 16.89
N ALA A 128 -3.95 -13.60 17.32
CA ALA A 128 -4.03 -12.41 18.14
C ALA A 128 -5.18 -12.52 19.12
N ASP A 129 -5.16 -11.68 20.14
CA ASP A 129 -6.27 -11.48 21.07
C ASP A 129 -6.49 -9.99 21.33
N GLU A 130 -7.35 -9.64 22.27
CA GLU A 130 -7.68 -8.26 22.62
C GLU A 130 -6.48 -7.43 23.08
N ARG A 131 -5.41 -8.05 23.55
CA ARG A 131 -4.20 -7.40 24.07
C ARG A 131 -3.15 -7.20 23.00
N GLY A 132 -3.04 -8.14 22.04
CA GLY A 132 -1.99 -8.04 21.03
C GLY A 132 -1.82 -9.28 20.15
N LEU A 133 -0.75 -9.24 19.38
CA LEU A 133 -0.31 -10.36 18.55
C LEU A 133 0.21 -11.48 19.45
N VAL A 134 -0.02 -12.74 19.08
CA VAL A 134 0.44 -13.90 19.83
C VAL A 134 1.61 -14.55 19.10
N LEU A 135 2.79 -14.47 19.69
CA LEU A 135 4.04 -14.98 19.16
C LEU A 135 4.49 -16.19 19.98
N GLY A 136 4.16 -17.39 19.50
CA GLY A 136 4.26 -18.59 20.33
C GLY A 136 3.26 -18.55 21.49
N GLU A 137 3.75 -18.60 22.72
CA GLU A 137 2.90 -18.51 23.92
C GLU A 137 2.83 -17.10 24.53
N LYS A 138 3.46 -16.11 23.87
CA LYS A 138 3.65 -14.78 24.44
C LYS A 138 2.88 -13.73 23.64
N ASN A 139 2.22 -12.83 24.37
CA ASN A 139 1.59 -11.68 23.77
C ASN A 139 2.63 -10.59 23.42
N TYR A 140 2.39 -9.96 22.30
CA TYR A 140 3.08 -8.75 21.86
C TYR A 140 2.05 -7.63 21.78
N ASP A 141 1.95 -6.80 22.81
CA ASP A 141 0.88 -5.84 23.01
C ASP A 141 0.73 -4.89 21.81
N TYR A 142 -0.52 -4.57 21.43
CA TYR A 142 -0.83 -3.63 20.35
C TYR A 142 -0.23 -2.24 20.60
N ASP A 143 -0.24 -1.75 21.84
CA ASP A 143 0.40 -0.47 22.18
C ASP A 143 1.91 -0.51 21.95
N ARG A 144 2.56 -1.64 22.26
CA ARG A 144 3.99 -1.82 21.97
C ARG A 144 4.23 -1.84 20.46
N PHE A 145 3.43 -2.59 19.70
CA PHE A 145 3.53 -2.65 18.26
C PHE A 145 3.34 -1.26 17.63
N ARG A 146 2.31 -0.52 18.06
CA ARG A 146 2.04 0.83 17.57
C ARG A 146 3.19 1.78 17.87
N ARG A 147 3.72 1.78 19.10
CA ARG A 147 4.91 2.59 19.44
C ARG A 147 6.13 2.26 18.59
N GLN A 148 6.36 0.98 18.27
CA GLN A 148 7.44 0.59 17.36
C GLN A 148 7.21 1.14 15.95
N MET A 149 6.02 0.99 15.42
CA MET A 149 5.65 1.55 14.11
C MET A 149 5.82 3.07 14.07
N ASP A 150 5.33 3.79 15.09
CA ASP A 150 5.43 5.25 15.18
C ASP A 150 6.87 5.74 15.29
N SER A 151 7.76 4.92 15.84
CA SER A 151 9.18 5.24 15.99
C SER A 151 9.98 5.16 14.68
N ILE A 152 9.44 4.53 13.64
CA ILE A 152 10.11 4.39 12.34
C ILE A 152 10.00 5.73 11.59
N PRO A 153 11.11 6.37 11.20
CA PRO A 153 11.10 7.69 10.57
C PRO A 153 10.77 7.59 9.06
N ALA A 154 9.70 6.87 8.71
CA ALA A 154 9.17 6.79 7.36
C ALA A 154 8.08 7.84 7.14
N HIS A 155 7.92 8.30 5.89
CA HIS A 155 6.83 9.19 5.50
C HIS A 155 5.48 8.47 5.58
N VAL A 156 5.42 7.22 5.10
CA VAL A 156 4.23 6.37 5.15
C VAL A 156 4.56 5.06 5.87
N ARG A 157 3.72 4.68 6.82
CA ARG A 157 3.80 3.43 7.57
C ARG A 157 2.50 2.66 7.41
N ILE A 158 2.60 1.45 6.88
CA ILE A 158 1.48 0.55 6.65
C ILE A 158 1.69 -0.70 7.50
N ALA A 159 0.69 -1.08 8.26
CA ALA A 159 0.65 -2.37 8.96
C ALA A 159 -0.57 -3.16 8.47
N VAL A 160 -0.34 -4.40 8.09
CA VAL A 160 -1.36 -5.36 7.67
C VAL A 160 -1.35 -6.51 8.66
N LEU A 161 -2.44 -6.72 9.39
CA LEU A 161 -2.56 -7.71 10.44
C LEU A 161 -3.64 -8.74 10.08
N ASP A 162 -3.21 -9.90 9.66
CA ASP A 162 -4.08 -11.04 9.39
C ASP A 162 -4.14 -11.94 10.61
N ALA A 163 -5.06 -11.61 11.51
CA ALA A 163 -5.22 -12.31 12.77
C ALA A 163 -6.62 -12.07 13.37
N CYS A 164 -7.11 -13.04 14.17
CA CYS A 164 -8.34 -12.90 14.92
C CYS A 164 -8.27 -11.68 15.85
N ALA A 165 -9.41 -11.00 16.08
CA ALA A 165 -9.50 -9.83 16.95
C ALA A 165 -8.47 -8.70 16.63
N SER A 166 -7.80 -8.75 15.48
CA SER A 166 -6.82 -7.74 15.07
C SER A 166 -7.44 -6.35 14.92
N GLY A 167 -8.75 -6.28 14.66
CA GLY A 167 -9.51 -5.04 14.70
C GLY A 167 -9.48 -4.30 16.03
N ALA A 168 -9.07 -4.93 17.14
CA ALA A 168 -8.86 -4.25 18.43
C ALA A 168 -7.80 -3.14 18.32
N ILE A 169 -6.81 -3.27 17.45
CA ILE A 169 -5.80 -2.23 17.22
C ILE A 169 -6.41 -0.96 16.61
N THR A 170 -7.49 -1.08 15.85
CA THR A 170 -8.18 0.05 15.21
C THR A 170 -9.11 0.81 16.16
N ARG A 171 -9.52 0.19 17.28
CA ARG A 171 -10.36 0.81 18.31
C ARG A 171 -9.65 1.86 19.14
N LEU A 172 -8.32 1.87 19.17
CA LEU A 172 -7.54 2.72 20.07
C LEU A 172 -7.63 4.23 19.76
N LYS A 173 -8.27 4.65 18.65
CA LYS A 173 -8.71 6.05 18.43
C LYS A 173 -9.69 6.14 17.24
N GLY A 174 -10.90 6.64 17.48
CA GLY A 174 -11.99 6.80 16.52
C GLY A 174 -11.58 7.37 15.17
N GLY A 175 -11.51 6.50 14.16
CA GLY A 175 -11.34 6.87 12.77
C GLY A 175 -12.69 7.05 12.09
N LYS A 176 -12.85 8.11 11.28
CA LYS A 176 -14.04 8.27 10.41
C LYS A 176 -13.74 7.64 9.05
N ARG A 177 -14.66 6.82 8.52
CA ARG A 177 -14.60 6.32 7.14
C ARG A 177 -14.52 7.51 6.17
N ARG A 178 -13.55 7.48 5.27
CA ARG A 178 -13.48 8.39 4.12
C ARG A 178 -13.66 7.57 2.84
N PRO A 179 -14.39 8.10 1.83
CA PRO A 179 -14.52 7.45 0.53
C PRO A 179 -13.17 7.37 -0.18
N ALA A 180 -13.00 6.36 -1.03
CA ALA A 180 -11.85 6.25 -1.93
C ALA A 180 -11.79 7.47 -2.86
N PHE A 181 -10.61 8.07 -2.98
CA PHE A 181 -10.37 9.23 -3.86
C PHE A 181 -9.66 8.78 -5.13
N THR A 182 -9.99 9.47 -6.23
CA THR A 182 -9.35 9.34 -7.53
C THR A 182 -7.87 9.74 -7.43
N VAL A 183 -7.01 8.93 -8.01
CA VAL A 183 -5.56 8.89 -7.77
C VAL A 183 -4.80 9.94 -8.54
N ASP A 184 -3.94 10.67 -7.85
CA ASP A 184 -2.69 11.15 -8.41
C ASP A 184 -1.56 10.75 -7.43
N ALA A 185 -0.50 10.11 -7.95
CA ALA A 185 0.61 9.65 -7.12
C ALA A 185 1.44 10.85 -6.67
N SER A 186 1.06 11.47 -5.55
CA SER A 186 1.80 12.62 -5.06
C SER A 186 2.95 12.21 -4.16
N SER A 187 4.07 12.93 -4.29
CA SER A 187 5.27 12.77 -3.47
C SER A 187 5.08 13.16 -2.00
N ASP A 188 3.95 13.79 -1.66
CA ASP A 188 3.72 14.42 -0.35
C ASP A 188 2.91 13.58 0.63
N MET A 189 2.61 12.32 0.30
CA MET A 189 1.85 11.43 1.19
C MET A 189 2.63 11.15 2.48
N ARG A 190 1.96 11.36 3.62
CA ARG A 190 2.51 11.09 4.95
C ARG A 190 1.44 10.49 5.85
N GLY A 191 1.86 9.67 6.80
CA GLY A 191 0.97 9.14 7.81
C GLY A 191 1.08 7.64 8.02
N TYR A 192 -0.02 7.05 8.45
CA TYR A 192 -0.09 5.61 8.68
C TYR A 192 -1.41 4.99 8.19
N ALA A 193 -1.35 3.68 7.92
CA ALA A 193 -2.50 2.83 7.70
C ALA A 193 -2.34 1.51 8.47
N PHE A 194 -3.36 1.13 9.21
CA PHE A 194 -3.49 -0.19 9.83
C PHE A 194 -4.66 -0.89 9.16
N LEU A 195 -4.39 -2.02 8.50
CA LEU A 195 -5.39 -2.89 7.91
C LEU A 195 -5.46 -4.16 8.75
N THR A 196 -6.67 -4.65 9.00
CA THR A 196 -6.90 -5.86 9.78
C THR A 196 -7.80 -6.80 8.99
N SER A 197 -7.57 -8.11 9.12
CA SER A 197 -8.31 -9.13 8.39
C SER A 197 -9.73 -9.34 8.92
N SER A 198 -9.98 -8.95 10.16
CA SER A 198 -11.29 -9.12 10.80
C SER A 198 -11.60 -7.96 11.72
N SER A 199 -12.89 -7.80 12.04
CA SER A 199 -13.35 -6.92 13.10
C SER A 199 -12.93 -7.47 14.47
N PRO A 200 -12.99 -6.67 15.55
CA PRO A 200 -12.53 -7.10 16.88
C PRO A 200 -13.21 -8.32 17.45
N GLU A 201 -14.40 -8.63 17.00
CA GLU A 201 -15.27 -9.71 17.54
C GLU A 201 -15.34 -10.92 16.60
N GLU A 202 -14.58 -10.87 15.47
CA GLU A 202 -14.62 -11.91 14.45
C GLU A 202 -13.31 -12.67 14.36
N ALA A 203 -13.40 -13.93 13.90
CA ALA A 203 -12.25 -14.76 13.62
C ALA A 203 -11.73 -14.51 12.20
N SER A 204 -10.41 -14.40 12.04
CA SER A 204 -9.76 -14.58 10.75
C SER A 204 -9.72 -16.05 10.39
N GLN A 205 -9.94 -16.40 9.13
CA GLN A 205 -10.14 -17.77 8.68
C GLN A 205 -9.11 -18.18 7.64
N GLU A 206 -8.67 -19.44 7.73
CA GLU A 206 -7.84 -20.11 6.74
C GLU A 206 -8.66 -21.10 5.91
N SER A 207 -8.19 -21.47 4.73
CA SER A 207 -8.83 -22.46 3.87
C SER A 207 -7.78 -23.37 3.19
N ASP A 208 -7.96 -24.67 3.36
CA ASP A 208 -7.15 -25.69 2.70
C ASP A 208 -7.30 -25.67 1.17
N GLN A 209 -8.47 -25.23 0.67
CA GLN A 209 -8.73 -25.14 -0.77
C GLN A 209 -7.86 -24.08 -1.45
N ILE A 210 -7.57 -22.99 -0.75
CA ILE A 210 -6.76 -21.88 -1.26
C ILE A 210 -5.33 -21.92 -0.74
N GLY A 211 -5.05 -22.72 0.28
CA GLY A 211 -3.72 -22.85 0.89
C GLY A 211 -3.24 -21.54 1.54
N SER A 212 -4.14 -20.77 2.11
CA SER A 212 -3.90 -19.41 2.63
C SER A 212 -5.05 -18.99 3.54
N SER A 213 -4.87 -17.90 4.29
CA SER A 213 -6.00 -17.19 4.86
C SER A 213 -6.82 -16.50 3.77
N PHE A 214 -8.14 -16.35 3.97
CA PHE A 214 -8.99 -15.67 3.00
C PHE A 214 -8.53 -14.23 2.75
N PHE A 215 -8.28 -13.47 3.81
CA PHE A 215 -7.89 -12.08 3.67
C PHE A 215 -6.56 -11.90 2.92
N THR A 216 -5.52 -12.65 3.31
CA THR A 216 -4.22 -12.55 2.65
C THR A 216 -4.28 -13.02 1.21
N HIS A 217 -5.02 -14.10 0.92
CA HIS A 217 -5.20 -14.58 -0.45
C HIS A 217 -5.75 -13.48 -1.37
N TYR A 218 -6.82 -12.82 -0.94
CA TYR A 218 -7.43 -11.77 -1.75
C TYR A 218 -6.62 -10.48 -1.76
N LEU A 219 -5.98 -10.12 -0.66
CA LEU A 219 -5.08 -8.97 -0.64
C LEU A 219 -3.91 -9.15 -1.61
N VAL A 220 -3.25 -10.31 -1.61
CA VAL A 220 -2.16 -10.63 -2.53
C VAL A 220 -2.65 -10.73 -3.98
N SER A 221 -3.82 -11.31 -4.22
CA SER A 221 -4.44 -11.36 -5.55
C SER A 221 -4.76 -9.95 -6.07
N GLY A 222 -5.30 -9.10 -5.21
CA GLY A 222 -5.53 -7.69 -5.50
C GLY A 222 -4.25 -6.97 -5.87
N LEU A 223 -3.20 -7.10 -5.06
CA LEU A 223 -1.89 -6.51 -5.30
C LEU A 223 -1.22 -7.01 -6.59
N ARG A 224 -1.57 -8.20 -7.07
CA ARG A 224 -1.12 -8.73 -8.38
C ARG A 224 -1.90 -8.21 -9.57
N GLY A 225 -2.83 -7.29 -9.34
CA GLY A 225 -3.56 -6.60 -10.39
C GLY A 225 -5.08 -6.84 -10.39
N ALA A 226 -5.59 -7.83 -9.64
CA ALA A 226 -7.03 -8.07 -9.60
C ALA A 226 -7.82 -6.90 -8.99
N ALA A 227 -7.15 -6.02 -8.25
CA ALA A 227 -7.74 -4.83 -7.64
C ALA A 227 -7.59 -3.55 -8.48
N ASP A 228 -6.94 -3.60 -9.65
CA ASP A 228 -6.80 -2.43 -10.54
C ASP A 228 -8.14 -2.08 -11.19
N VAL A 229 -8.96 -1.38 -10.45
CA VAL A 229 -10.30 -0.94 -10.92
C VAL A 229 -10.18 0.24 -11.87
N SER A 230 -9.15 1.07 -11.68
CA SER A 230 -8.89 2.24 -12.51
C SER A 230 -8.36 1.88 -13.91
N GLY A 231 -7.77 0.69 -14.08
CA GLY A 231 -7.17 0.21 -15.32
C GLY A 231 -5.88 0.95 -15.70
N ASP A 232 -5.21 1.59 -14.72
CA ASP A 232 -4.00 2.38 -14.96
C ASP A 232 -2.70 1.57 -14.87
N GLY A 233 -2.81 0.27 -14.57
CA GLY A 233 -1.68 -0.64 -14.40
C GLY A 233 -1.04 -0.56 -13.02
N LYS A 234 -1.67 0.10 -12.06
CA LYS A 234 -1.22 0.20 -10.67
C LYS A 234 -2.32 -0.29 -9.74
N VAL A 235 -1.92 -0.71 -8.56
CA VAL A 235 -2.85 -1.01 -7.48
C VAL A 235 -2.50 -0.14 -6.28
N THR A 236 -3.45 0.66 -5.86
CA THR A 236 -3.33 1.50 -4.68
C THR A 236 -3.70 0.75 -3.41
N LEU A 237 -3.36 1.31 -2.24
CA LEU A 237 -3.74 0.76 -0.95
C LEU A 237 -5.26 0.67 -0.79
N GLY A 238 -5.97 1.71 -1.25
CA GLY A 238 -7.43 1.74 -1.23
C GLY A 238 -8.05 0.67 -2.10
N GLU A 239 -7.59 0.50 -3.35
CA GLU A 239 -8.07 -0.55 -4.25
C GLU A 239 -7.79 -1.95 -3.71
N ALA A 240 -6.56 -2.21 -3.25
CA ALA A 240 -6.18 -3.50 -2.66
C ALA A 240 -7.05 -3.85 -1.45
N TYR A 241 -7.28 -2.86 -0.55
CA TYR A 241 -8.14 -3.07 0.61
C TYR A 241 -9.59 -3.33 0.23
N GLN A 242 -10.18 -2.54 -0.67
CA GLN A 242 -11.57 -2.71 -1.10
C GLN A 242 -11.79 -4.08 -1.74
N PHE A 243 -10.88 -4.50 -2.62
CA PHE A 243 -10.93 -5.81 -3.23
C PHE A 243 -10.85 -6.93 -2.19
N ALA A 244 -9.84 -6.87 -1.28
CA ALA A 244 -9.68 -7.86 -0.23
C ALA A 244 -10.90 -7.89 0.72
N PHE A 245 -11.49 -6.73 1.05
CA PHE A 245 -12.69 -6.65 1.88
C PHE A 245 -13.88 -7.38 1.23
N HIS A 246 -14.20 -7.03 -0.02
CA HIS A 246 -15.37 -7.61 -0.69
C HIS A 246 -15.23 -9.10 -0.92
N GLU A 247 -14.08 -9.55 -1.38
CA GLU A 247 -13.85 -10.98 -1.65
C GLU A 247 -13.79 -11.81 -0.35
N THR A 248 -13.13 -11.29 0.70
CA THR A 248 -13.09 -11.97 2.00
C THR A 248 -14.50 -12.14 2.56
N LEU A 249 -15.29 -11.07 2.60
CA LEU A 249 -16.67 -11.11 3.10
C LEU A 249 -17.52 -12.10 2.30
N ALA A 250 -17.52 -11.98 0.97
CA ALA A 250 -18.32 -12.83 0.09
C ALA A 250 -18.00 -14.33 0.23
N ARG A 251 -16.73 -14.67 0.49
CA ARG A 251 -16.31 -16.07 0.63
C ARG A 251 -16.48 -16.63 2.02
N THR A 252 -16.42 -15.80 3.04
CA THR A 252 -16.57 -16.25 4.43
C THR A 252 -18.00 -16.24 4.91
N GLU A 253 -18.93 -15.56 4.25
CA GLU A 253 -20.34 -15.46 4.63
C GLU A 253 -21.00 -16.83 4.88
N ARG A 254 -20.59 -17.86 4.13
CA ARG A 254 -21.16 -19.21 4.21
C ARG A 254 -20.25 -20.23 4.90
N THR A 255 -19.13 -19.80 5.45
CA THR A 255 -18.25 -20.70 6.22
C THR A 255 -18.81 -20.94 7.62
N LYS A 256 -18.30 -21.98 8.28
CA LYS A 256 -18.68 -22.26 9.68
C LYS A 256 -18.23 -21.18 10.66
N GLY A 257 -17.18 -20.40 10.29
CA GLY A 257 -16.68 -19.28 11.09
C GLY A 257 -17.52 -18.02 10.95
N GLY A 258 -18.48 -17.99 10.02
CA GLY A 258 -19.31 -16.82 9.74
C GLY A 258 -18.58 -15.75 8.91
N PRO A 259 -19.25 -14.63 8.65
CA PRO A 259 -18.68 -13.55 7.85
C PRO A 259 -17.47 -12.92 8.53
N GLN A 260 -16.46 -12.61 7.75
CA GLN A 260 -15.24 -11.96 8.18
C GLN A 260 -15.18 -10.57 7.54
N HIS A 261 -15.19 -9.52 8.37
CA HIS A 261 -15.16 -8.13 7.93
C HIS A 261 -13.79 -7.51 8.19
N PRO A 262 -12.95 -7.41 7.19
CA PRO A 262 -11.71 -6.63 7.31
C PRO A 262 -12.00 -5.19 7.75
N ALA A 263 -11.09 -4.61 8.54
CA ALA A 263 -11.23 -3.25 9.04
C ALA A 263 -9.94 -2.45 8.82
N TYR A 264 -10.02 -1.13 8.96
CA TYR A 264 -8.85 -0.27 8.86
C TYR A 264 -8.92 0.96 9.76
N ASP A 265 -7.73 1.46 10.13
CA ASP A 265 -7.50 2.78 10.72
C ASP A 265 -6.43 3.49 9.88
N MET A 266 -6.81 4.50 9.13
CA MET A 266 -5.90 5.23 8.26
C MET A 266 -5.91 6.72 8.56
N LYS A 267 -4.71 7.30 8.73
CA LYS A 267 -4.48 8.73 8.79
C LYS A 267 -3.36 9.08 7.82
N LEU A 268 -3.73 9.18 6.56
CA LEU A 268 -2.87 9.62 5.49
C LEU A 268 -3.20 11.07 5.13
N SER A 269 -2.18 11.87 4.90
CA SER A 269 -2.27 13.26 4.43
C SER A 269 -1.46 13.39 3.15
N GLY A 270 -1.89 14.26 2.25
CA GLY A 270 -1.35 14.42 0.90
C GLY A 270 -2.44 14.30 -0.13
N THR A 271 -2.08 14.34 -1.40
CA THR A 271 -3.01 14.15 -2.53
C THR A 271 -2.87 12.74 -3.09
N GLY A 272 -3.98 12.09 -3.42
CA GLY A 272 -4.00 10.75 -4.01
C GLY A 272 -4.05 9.61 -2.99
N ASP A 273 -3.61 8.42 -3.41
CA ASP A 273 -3.51 7.20 -2.60
C ASP A 273 -2.09 6.62 -2.70
N VAL A 274 -1.75 5.67 -1.83
CA VAL A 274 -0.45 5.00 -1.85
C VAL A 274 -0.48 3.90 -2.91
N VAL A 275 0.33 4.04 -3.95
CA VAL A 275 0.51 2.95 -4.94
C VAL A 275 1.27 1.83 -4.26
N MET A 276 0.65 0.66 -4.14
CA MET A 276 1.25 -0.52 -3.51
C MET A 276 2.04 -1.36 -4.51
N THR A 277 1.53 -1.52 -5.72
CA THR A 277 2.17 -2.28 -6.80
C THR A 277 2.01 -1.57 -8.14
N ASP A 278 2.97 -1.77 -9.05
CA ASP A 278 2.93 -1.28 -10.43
C ASP A 278 3.21 -2.46 -11.38
N MET A 279 2.19 -2.86 -12.15
CA MET A 279 2.27 -3.99 -13.07
C MET A 279 3.10 -3.69 -14.32
N ARG A 280 3.32 -2.41 -14.63
CA ARG A 280 4.08 -1.98 -15.81
C ARG A 280 5.59 -2.12 -15.61
N GLU A 281 6.04 -2.19 -14.35
CA GLU A 281 7.45 -2.36 -13.99
C GLU A 281 7.87 -3.83 -13.90
N THR A 282 6.92 -4.78 -14.08
CA THR A 282 7.24 -6.20 -14.02
C THR A 282 7.89 -6.66 -15.31
N THR A 283 9.11 -7.21 -15.20
CA THR A 283 9.82 -7.92 -16.28
C THR A 283 9.33 -9.37 -16.47
N ALA A 284 8.17 -9.73 -15.93
CA ALA A 284 7.60 -11.05 -16.06
C ALA A 284 7.07 -11.25 -17.47
N GLY A 285 7.88 -11.84 -18.33
CA GLY A 285 7.42 -12.40 -19.60
C GLY A 285 6.44 -13.55 -19.30
N LEU A 286 5.21 -13.45 -19.82
CA LEU A 286 4.31 -14.59 -19.90
C LEU A 286 4.98 -15.64 -20.80
N VAL A 287 5.44 -16.74 -20.20
CA VAL A 287 5.81 -17.96 -20.94
C VAL A 287 4.50 -18.74 -21.10
N PHE A 288 3.96 -18.74 -22.32
CA PHE A 288 2.84 -19.60 -22.71
C PHE A 288 3.32 -21.03 -22.93
#